data_ce5ec1dddbda87bb2315e198e0d2f17a
#
_entry.id   ce5ec1dddbda87bb2315e198e0d2f17a
#
_cell.length_a   1.000
_cell.length_b   1.000
_cell.length_c   1.000
_cell.angle_alpha   90.00
_cell.angle_beta   90.00
_cell.angle_gamma   90.00
#
_symmetry.space_group_name_H-M   'P 1'
#
loop_
_entity.id
_entity.type
_entity.pdbx_description
1 polymer ?
#
loop_
_entity_poly.entity_id
_entity_poly.type
_entity_poly.pdbx_seq_one_letter_code
_entity_poly.pdbx_strand_id
1 'polypeptide(L)'
;MIRYVTLNPTGNLTCLVLDPVAEKNRGQVTNALINRCEQVGYLEAPKIYPGCARARLQMMGGEFCGNATMGTAAWLAMQDGLAIGEKEEIVLEVSGAEMPVFCMVRREIQGWTGRVDMPPVLGTEEIQEDGKVFTAVHMTGMTHLIHTGERMKKPEAEALLRAVAAELPAPAVGLLQWEETEGRMTPLVYVRESRTMIWETACGSGSAAIGAWKALAAGRSMQVPVVQPGGKLIVETETDQGRIRRIRLTGTIRIGETKTL
;
A
#
# COMPACT_ATOMS: atom_id res chain seq x y z
N MET A 1 20.59 -9.49 -18.56
CA MET A 1 20.35 -9.98 -17.17
C MET A 1 19.88 -8.81 -16.35
N ILE A 2 18.74 -8.95 -15.65
CA ILE A 2 18.12 -7.91 -14.83
C ILE A 2 18.06 -8.41 -13.38
N ARG A 3 18.71 -7.70 -12.46
CA ARG A 3 18.70 -8.06 -11.04
C ARG A 3 17.41 -7.55 -10.36
N TYR A 4 16.89 -8.35 -9.48
CA TYR A 4 15.76 -7.99 -8.63
C TYR A 4 15.89 -8.61 -7.25
N VAL A 5 15.21 -8.03 -6.27
CA VAL A 5 15.08 -8.56 -4.92
C VAL A 5 13.61 -8.73 -4.56
N THR A 6 13.29 -9.78 -3.82
CA THR A 6 11.94 -9.97 -3.29
C THR A 6 11.82 -9.32 -1.93
N LEU A 7 10.89 -8.40 -1.78
CA LEU A 7 10.54 -7.73 -0.55
C LEU A 7 9.19 -8.28 -0.06
N ASN A 8 9.10 -8.61 1.21
CA ASN A 8 7.86 -9.07 1.83
C ASN A 8 7.45 -8.10 2.96
N PRO A 9 6.84 -6.96 2.64
CA PRO A 9 6.24 -6.07 3.61
C PRO A 9 4.86 -6.62 4.04
N THR A 10 4.81 -7.24 5.21
CA THR A 10 3.58 -7.72 5.86
C THR A 10 2.72 -8.65 4.96
N GLY A 11 3.37 -9.47 4.13
CA GLY A 11 2.68 -10.41 3.23
C GLY A 11 2.47 -9.91 1.80
N ASN A 12 2.47 -8.59 1.55
CA ASN A 12 2.33 -8.02 0.21
C ASN A 12 3.65 -8.13 -0.59
N LEU A 13 3.83 -9.27 -1.23
CA LEU A 13 5.10 -9.63 -1.87
C LEU A 13 5.40 -8.74 -3.08
N THR A 14 6.53 -8.03 -3.04
CA THR A 14 6.98 -7.11 -4.10
C THR A 14 8.30 -7.58 -4.69
N CYS A 15 8.40 -7.67 -6.01
CA CYS A 15 9.67 -7.77 -6.72
C CYS A 15 10.21 -6.36 -7.01
N LEU A 16 11.30 -5.97 -6.37
CA LEU A 16 11.99 -4.70 -6.64
C LEU A 16 13.09 -4.94 -7.67
N VAL A 17 12.93 -4.38 -8.86
CA VAL A 17 13.90 -4.40 -9.95
C VAL A 17 14.99 -3.37 -9.66
N LEU A 18 16.25 -3.82 -9.65
CA LEU A 18 17.39 -3.02 -9.20
C LEU A 18 18.16 -2.36 -10.36
N ASP A 19 18.10 -2.96 -11.54
CA ASP A 19 18.79 -2.45 -12.72
C ASP A 19 17.87 -1.52 -13.53
N PRO A 20 18.43 -0.50 -14.19
CA PRO A 20 17.65 0.41 -15.04
C PRO A 20 16.91 -0.33 -16.16
N VAL A 21 15.61 -0.11 -16.26
CA VAL A 21 14.76 -0.65 -17.33
C VAL A 21 14.09 0.48 -18.07
N ALA A 22 14.32 0.56 -19.39
CA ALA A 22 13.65 1.55 -20.22
C ALA A 22 12.12 1.34 -20.15
N GLU A 23 11.35 2.43 -20.08
CA GLU A 23 9.91 2.42 -19.89
C GLU A 23 9.17 1.48 -20.85
N LYS A 24 9.50 1.52 -22.13
CA LYS A 24 8.95 0.64 -23.17
C LYS A 24 9.16 -0.87 -22.91
N ASN A 25 10.14 -1.24 -22.08
CA ASN A 25 10.45 -2.64 -21.76
C ASN A 25 9.90 -3.10 -20.41
N ARG A 26 9.33 -2.18 -19.59
CA ARG A 26 8.84 -2.50 -18.23
C ARG A 26 7.74 -3.54 -18.26
N GLY A 27 6.81 -3.45 -19.23
CA GLY A 27 5.75 -4.44 -19.37
C GLY A 27 6.26 -5.89 -19.52
N GLN A 28 7.35 -6.09 -20.29
CA GLN A 28 7.96 -7.41 -20.44
C GLN A 28 8.58 -7.91 -19.14
N VAL A 29 9.29 -7.04 -18.42
CA VAL A 29 9.92 -7.37 -17.12
C VAL A 29 8.85 -7.66 -16.07
N THR A 30 7.80 -6.82 -15.99
CA THR A 30 6.65 -7.04 -15.10
C THR A 30 6.03 -8.42 -15.38
N ASN A 31 5.71 -8.74 -16.62
CA ASN A 31 5.10 -10.03 -16.98
C ASN A 31 5.97 -11.24 -16.60
N ALA A 32 7.29 -11.10 -16.65
CA ALA A 32 8.21 -12.16 -16.26
C ALA A 32 8.31 -12.34 -14.73
N LEU A 33 7.98 -11.31 -13.92
CA LEU A 33 8.08 -11.31 -12.46
C LEU A 33 6.75 -11.50 -11.74
N ILE A 34 5.62 -11.08 -12.33
CA ILE A 34 4.32 -11.00 -11.62
C ILE A 34 3.81 -12.35 -11.12
N ASN A 35 4.23 -13.46 -11.71
CA ASN A 35 3.89 -14.80 -11.20
C ASN A 35 4.66 -15.18 -9.91
N ARG A 36 5.62 -14.35 -9.49
CA ARG A 36 6.46 -14.57 -8.30
C ARG A 36 6.16 -13.62 -7.15
N CYS A 37 5.30 -12.62 -7.38
CA CYS A 37 4.98 -11.57 -6.43
C CYS A 37 3.60 -10.97 -6.76
N GLU A 38 3.06 -10.17 -5.84
CA GLU A 38 1.81 -9.43 -6.06
C GLU A 38 2.03 -8.13 -6.83
N GLN A 39 3.24 -7.55 -6.72
CA GLN A 39 3.58 -6.25 -7.29
C GLN A 39 5.02 -6.22 -7.79
N VAL A 40 5.26 -5.38 -8.80
CA VAL A 40 6.61 -5.10 -9.31
C VAL A 40 6.90 -3.61 -9.17
N GLY A 41 8.00 -3.29 -8.51
CA GLY A 41 8.54 -1.93 -8.40
C GLY A 41 9.89 -1.83 -9.11
N TYR A 42 10.20 -0.65 -9.62
CA TYR A 42 11.47 -0.33 -10.28
C TYR A 42 12.21 0.71 -9.45
N LEU A 43 13.45 0.40 -9.08
CA LEU A 43 14.34 1.33 -8.39
C LEU A 43 15.01 2.23 -9.43
N GLU A 44 14.85 3.53 -9.27
CA GLU A 44 15.37 4.54 -10.18
C GLU A 44 16.11 5.65 -9.42
N ALA A 45 16.90 6.44 -10.14
CA ALA A 45 17.37 7.72 -9.60
C ALA A 45 16.20 8.71 -9.43
N PRO A 46 16.25 9.58 -8.43
CA PRO A 46 15.25 10.64 -8.26
C PRO A 46 15.16 11.52 -9.51
N LYS A 47 13.94 11.92 -9.89
CA LYS A 47 13.69 12.75 -11.09
C LYS A 47 13.15 14.14 -10.76
N ILE A 48 12.29 14.22 -9.74
CA ILE A 48 11.56 15.44 -9.36
C ILE A 48 12.27 16.13 -8.18
N TYR A 49 12.75 15.33 -7.22
CA TYR A 49 13.35 15.82 -5.98
C TYR A 49 14.79 15.29 -5.78
N PRO A 50 15.71 15.49 -6.74
CA PRO A 50 17.06 14.88 -6.69
C PRO A 50 17.92 15.38 -5.52
N GLY A 51 17.59 16.53 -4.91
CA GLY A 51 18.29 17.07 -3.74
C GLY A 51 17.75 16.59 -2.39
N CYS A 52 16.66 15.83 -2.39
CA CYS A 52 15.95 15.43 -1.17
C CYS A 52 15.73 13.90 -1.12
N ALA A 53 15.26 13.30 -2.23
CA ALA A 53 14.96 11.88 -2.27
C ALA A 53 16.23 11.05 -2.50
N ARG A 54 16.35 9.94 -1.76
CA ARG A 54 17.46 8.97 -1.89
C ARG A 54 17.35 8.16 -3.18
N ALA A 55 16.14 7.80 -3.57
CA ALA A 55 15.82 7.03 -4.77
C ALA A 55 14.38 7.31 -5.20
N ARG A 56 14.03 6.82 -6.39
CA ARG A 56 12.67 6.76 -6.88
C ARG A 56 12.19 5.31 -6.93
N LEU A 57 11.00 5.07 -6.39
CA LEU A 57 10.24 3.83 -6.56
C LEU A 57 9.15 4.07 -7.60
N GLN A 58 9.27 3.42 -8.74
CA GLN A 58 8.24 3.43 -9.77
C GLN A 58 7.49 2.10 -9.73
N MET A 59 6.21 2.13 -9.35
CA MET A 59 5.36 0.94 -9.38
C MET A 59 4.93 0.62 -10.81
N MET A 60 4.64 -0.66 -11.08
CA MET A 60 4.29 -1.18 -12.40
C MET A 60 3.05 -0.52 -13.03
N GLY A 61 2.07 -0.09 -12.22
CA GLY A 61 0.86 0.62 -12.66
C GLY A 61 0.91 2.14 -12.38
N GLY A 62 2.04 2.68 -11.91
CA GLY A 62 2.17 4.11 -11.60
C GLY A 62 1.48 4.54 -10.30
N GLU A 63 0.86 3.62 -9.57
CA GLU A 63 0.18 3.83 -8.29
C GLU A 63 1.14 4.11 -7.13
N PHE A 64 0.62 4.66 -6.03
CA PHE A 64 1.32 4.69 -4.76
C PHE A 64 1.15 3.36 -4.02
N CYS A 65 2.24 2.82 -3.50
CA CYS A 65 2.22 1.62 -2.67
C CYS A 65 3.05 1.80 -1.39
N GLY A 66 2.39 1.97 -0.24
CA GLY A 66 3.05 2.14 1.06
C GLY A 66 3.88 0.90 1.47
N ASN A 67 3.40 -0.30 1.17
CA ASN A 67 4.10 -1.56 1.43
C ASN A 67 5.42 -1.62 0.63
N ALA A 68 5.37 -1.39 -0.67
CA ALA A 68 6.57 -1.38 -1.52
C ALA A 68 7.54 -0.25 -1.11
N THR A 69 7.02 0.92 -0.69
CA THR A 69 7.83 2.03 -0.18
C THR A 69 8.62 1.64 1.06
N MET A 70 7.95 1.03 2.08
CA MET A 70 8.62 0.53 3.27
C MET A 70 9.68 -0.53 2.93
N GLY A 71 9.35 -1.47 2.04
CA GLY A 71 10.26 -2.50 1.58
C GLY A 71 11.49 -1.93 0.89
N THR A 72 11.31 -0.96 -0.01
CA THR A 72 12.41 -0.29 -0.72
C THR A 72 13.30 0.49 0.23
N ALA A 73 12.71 1.23 1.19
CA ALA A 73 13.48 1.96 2.19
C ALA A 73 14.32 1.00 3.06
N ALA A 74 13.74 -0.12 3.52
CA ALA A 74 14.48 -1.12 4.28
C ALA A 74 15.62 -1.76 3.47
N TRP A 75 15.39 -1.99 2.16
CA TRP A 75 16.45 -2.49 1.28
C TRP A 75 17.59 -1.48 1.12
N LEU A 76 17.30 -0.21 0.95
CA LEU A 76 18.32 0.86 0.87
C LEU A 76 19.13 0.95 2.18
N ALA A 77 18.47 0.99 3.33
CA ALA A 77 19.15 0.98 4.63
C ALA A 77 20.01 -0.26 4.84
N MET A 78 19.58 -1.42 4.32
CA MET A 78 20.41 -2.64 4.34
C MET A 78 21.67 -2.48 3.48
N GLN A 79 21.57 -1.85 2.30
CA GLN A 79 22.75 -1.58 1.45
C GLN A 79 23.73 -0.62 2.13
N ASP A 80 23.25 0.32 2.93
CA ASP A 80 24.06 1.27 3.69
C ASP A 80 24.68 0.65 4.98
N GLY A 81 24.31 -0.60 5.29
CA GLY A 81 24.88 -1.32 6.42
C GLY A 81 24.28 -0.96 7.78
N LEU A 82 23.04 -0.41 7.83
CA LEU A 82 22.38 -0.06 9.09
C LEU A 82 22.43 -1.24 10.07
N ALA A 83 22.88 -1.00 11.31
CA ALA A 83 23.07 -2.05 12.29
C ALA A 83 21.76 -2.48 12.99
N ILE A 84 21.74 -3.69 13.56
CA ILE A 84 20.58 -4.19 14.33
C ILE A 84 20.29 -3.23 15.50
N GLY A 85 19.01 -2.86 15.64
CA GLY A 85 18.53 -1.93 16.66
C GLY A 85 18.54 -0.47 16.21
N GLU A 86 19.28 -0.12 15.18
CA GLU A 86 19.31 1.24 14.62
C GLU A 86 18.10 1.52 13.74
N LYS A 87 17.82 2.81 13.57
CA LYS A 87 16.74 3.34 12.71
C LYS A 87 17.28 4.44 11.81
N GLU A 88 16.70 4.54 10.63
CA GLU A 88 17.04 5.56 9.64
C GLU A 88 15.76 6.07 8.96
N GLU A 89 15.71 7.37 8.70
CA GLU A 89 14.67 7.98 7.86
C GLU A 89 15.18 8.07 6.42
N ILE A 90 14.47 7.42 5.52
CA ILE A 90 14.75 7.44 4.09
C ILE A 90 13.63 8.15 3.36
N VAL A 91 13.99 9.11 2.55
CA VAL A 91 13.06 9.87 1.70
C VAL A 91 13.08 9.31 0.30
N LEU A 92 11.91 8.98 -0.24
CA LEU A 92 11.75 8.42 -1.58
C LEU A 92 10.83 9.29 -2.44
N GLU A 93 11.13 9.37 -3.73
CA GLU A 93 10.10 9.65 -4.72
C GLU A 93 9.32 8.35 -4.97
N VAL A 94 7.99 8.42 -4.93
CA VAL A 94 7.16 7.23 -5.19
C VAL A 94 6.13 7.59 -6.24
N SER A 95 5.96 6.72 -7.23
CA SER A 95 4.87 6.89 -8.21
C SER A 95 3.52 7.02 -7.51
N GLY A 96 2.62 7.83 -8.04
CA GLY A 96 1.32 8.10 -7.43
C GLY A 96 1.34 9.02 -6.20
N ALA A 97 2.52 9.45 -5.73
CA ALA A 97 2.66 10.49 -4.70
C ALA A 97 3.12 11.80 -5.32
N GLU A 98 2.48 12.91 -4.95
CA GLU A 98 2.83 14.26 -5.42
C GLU A 98 4.06 14.84 -4.72
N MET A 99 4.30 14.42 -3.48
CA MET A 99 5.39 14.89 -2.63
C MET A 99 6.34 13.75 -2.26
N PRO A 100 7.60 14.06 -1.87
CA PRO A 100 8.50 13.05 -1.34
C PRO A 100 7.90 12.33 -0.14
N VAL A 101 8.09 11.02 -0.10
CA VAL A 101 7.54 10.14 0.92
C VAL A 101 8.60 9.81 1.96
N PHE A 102 8.30 10.12 3.22
CA PHE A 102 9.16 9.83 4.36
C PHE A 102 8.89 8.44 4.89
N CYS A 103 9.93 7.64 4.99
CA CYS A 103 9.86 6.29 5.50
C CYS A 103 10.91 6.09 6.59
N MET A 104 10.47 5.85 7.83
CA MET A 104 11.34 5.42 8.91
C MET A 104 11.48 3.91 8.87
N VAL A 105 12.70 3.42 8.83
CA VAL A 105 12.99 1.99 8.92
C VAL A 105 13.86 1.69 10.14
N ARG A 106 13.65 0.51 10.73
CA ARG A 106 14.45 0.01 11.83
C ARG A 106 14.89 -1.42 11.53
N ARG A 107 16.15 -1.71 11.71
CA ARG A 107 16.67 -3.07 11.59
C ARG A 107 16.41 -3.84 12.87
N GLU A 108 15.68 -4.93 12.77
CA GLU A 108 15.37 -5.84 13.87
C GLU A 108 16.30 -7.06 13.83
N ILE A 109 16.27 -7.89 14.89
CA ILE A 109 17.02 -9.17 14.90
C ILE A 109 16.51 -10.07 13.76
N GLN A 110 15.21 -10.07 13.51
CA GLN A 110 14.60 -10.86 12.44
C GLN A 110 13.85 -9.96 11.45
N GLY A 111 14.58 -9.39 10.47
CA GLY A 111 13.99 -8.53 9.45
C GLY A 111 14.00 -7.05 9.80
N TRP A 112 12.94 -6.35 9.45
CA TRP A 112 12.82 -4.88 9.55
C TRP A 112 11.43 -4.47 9.99
N THR A 113 11.34 -3.32 10.62
CA THR A 113 10.08 -2.58 10.79
C THR A 113 10.16 -1.33 9.92
N GLY A 114 9.12 -1.07 9.12
CA GLY A 114 8.97 0.14 8.33
C GLY A 114 7.76 0.94 8.78
N ARG A 115 7.87 2.27 8.72
CA ARG A 115 6.79 3.22 8.97
C ARG A 115 6.79 4.28 7.89
N VAL A 116 5.69 4.42 7.17
CA VAL A 116 5.57 5.29 6.00
C VAL A 116 4.39 6.24 6.15
N ASP A 117 4.54 7.47 5.65
CA ASP A 117 3.44 8.40 5.49
C ASP A 117 2.55 7.97 4.31
N MET A 118 1.24 7.98 4.53
CA MET A 118 0.24 7.62 3.53
C MET A 118 -0.36 8.87 2.87
N PRO A 119 -0.85 8.75 1.63
CA PRO A 119 -1.58 9.83 0.98
C PRO A 119 -2.76 10.32 1.83
N PRO A 120 -3.16 11.60 1.70
CA PRO A 120 -4.26 12.15 2.47
C PRO A 120 -5.60 11.52 2.09
N VAL A 121 -6.52 11.50 3.08
CA VAL A 121 -7.93 11.25 2.83
C VAL A 121 -8.58 12.52 2.31
N LEU A 122 -9.26 12.41 1.17
CA LEU A 122 -9.92 13.52 0.49
C LEU A 122 -11.35 13.73 0.99
N GLY A 123 -12.00 12.67 1.47
CA GLY A 123 -13.36 12.69 2.00
C GLY A 123 -13.90 11.30 2.30
N THR A 124 -15.07 11.28 2.92
CA THR A 124 -15.83 10.05 3.18
C THR A 124 -17.29 10.30 2.86
N GLU A 125 -17.98 9.28 2.33
CA GLU A 125 -19.41 9.30 2.10
C GLU A 125 -20.03 7.91 2.30
N GLU A 126 -21.36 7.83 2.40
CA GLU A 126 -22.07 6.57 2.37
C GLU A 126 -22.51 6.26 0.94
N ILE A 127 -22.25 5.05 0.49
CA ILE A 127 -22.69 4.51 -0.80
C ILE A 127 -23.62 3.33 -0.53
N GLN A 128 -24.73 3.29 -1.27
CA GLN A 128 -25.66 2.16 -1.26
C GLN A 128 -25.58 1.42 -2.60
N GLU A 129 -25.33 0.13 -2.54
CA GLU A 129 -25.29 -0.73 -3.71
C GLU A 129 -25.83 -2.11 -3.35
N ASP A 130 -26.71 -2.64 -4.18
CA ASP A 130 -27.34 -3.97 -4.02
C ASP A 130 -27.93 -4.19 -2.61
N GLY A 131 -28.62 -3.14 -2.09
CA GLY A 131 -29.24 -3.16 -0.75
C GLY A 131 -28.27 -3.15 0.42
N LYS A 132 -26.97 -2.99 0.20
CA LYS A 132 -25.94 -2.87 1.21
C LYS A 132 -25.44 -1.43 1.33
N VAL A 133 -25.02 -1.07 2.53
CA VAL A 133 -24.42 0.24 2.82
C VAL A 133 -22.93 0.08 3.01
N PHE A 134 -22.17 0.97 2.40
CA PHE A 134 -20.71 1.04 2.48
C PHE A 134 -20.28 2.42 2.92
N THR A 135 -19.23 2.51 3.71
CA THR A 135 -18.51 3.77 3.89
C THR A 135 -17.42 3.86 2.82
N ALA A 136 -17.56 4.78 1.89
CA ALA A 136 -16.51 5.10 0.94
C ALA A 136 -15.49 6.04 1.57
N VAL A 137 -14.22 5.71 1.45
CA VAL A 137 -13.08 6.56 1.85
C VAL A 137 -12.29 6.90 0.60
N HIS A 138 -12.32 8.17 0.22
CA HIS A 138 -11.63 8.68 -0.95
C HIS A 138 -10.21 9.09 -0.58
N MET A 139 -9.24 8.56 -1.31
CA MET A 139 -7.82 8.89 -1.20
C MET A 139 -7.27 9.26 -2.57
N THR A 140 -6.11 9.91 -2.64
CA THR A 140 -5.46 10.19 -3.92
C THR A 140 -5.25 8.89 -4.72
N GLY A 141 -5.87 8.84 -5.91
CA GLY A 141 -5.76 7.71 -6.83
C GLY A 141 -6.60 6.47 -6.48
N MET A 142 -7.35 6.46 -5.37
CA MET A 142 -8.07 5.27 -4.91
C MET A 142 -9.29 5.60 -4.04
N THR A 143 -10.36 4.82 -4.20
CA THR A 143 -11.50 4.83 -3.29
C THR A 143 -11.67 3.46 -2.65
N HIS A 144 -11.80 3.42 -1.33
CA HIS A 144 -12.08 2.19 -0.60
C HIS A 144 -13.49 2.18 -0.04
N LEU A 145 -14.22 1.09 -0.30
CA LEU A 145 -15.55 0.80 0.25
C LEU A 145 -15.38 -0.10 1.47
N ILE A 146 -15.74 0.39 2.64
CA ILE A 146 -15.70 -0.38 3.89
C ILE A 146 -17.06 -1.03 4.08
N HIS A 147 -17.07 -2.35 4.17
CA HIS A 147 -18.23 -3.18 4.49
C HIS A 147 -18.06 -3.81 5.87
N THR A 148 -19.00 -3.52 6.77
CA THR A 148 -19.01 -4.03 8.15
C THR A 148 -20.12 -5.07 8.41
N GLY A 149 -20.88 -5.43 7.38
CA GLY A 149 -21.94 -6.43 7.45
C GLY A 149 -21.43 -7.87 7.37
N GLU A 150 -22.34 -8.78 7.11
CA GLU A 150 -21.99 -10.18 6.90
C GLU A 150 -21.00 -10.32 5.73
N ARG A 151 -20.01 -11.17 5.93
CA ARG A 151 -18.94 -11.36 4.94
C ARG A 151 -19.49 -11.91 3.64
N MET A 152 -19.29 -11.17 2.56
CA MET A 152 -19.69 -11.59 1.21
C MET A 152 -18.82 -12.73 0.70
N LYS A 153 -19.44 -13.63 -0.07
CA LYS A 153 -18.70 -14.66 -0.83
C LYS A 153 -17.90 -14.01 -1.96
N LYS A 154 -16.80 -14.65 -2.35
CA LYS A 154 -15.92 -14.09 -3.40
C LYS A 154 -16.65 -13.68 -4.69
N PRO A 155 -17.52 -14.51 -5.31
CA PRO A 155 -18.20 -14.12 -6.55
C PRO A 155 -19.11 -12.90 -6.37
N GLU A 156 -19.79 -12.80 -5.22
CA GLU A 156 -20.65 -11.66 -4.87
C GLU A 156 -19.84 -10.37 -4.71
N ALA A 157 -18.76 -10.43 -3.91
CA ALA A 157 -17.86 -9.30 -3.68
C ALA A 157 -17.21 -8.80 -4.99
N GLU A 158 -16.81 -9.71 -5.87
CA GLU A 158 -16.22 -9.37 -7.15
C GLU A 158 -17.21 -8.74 -8.12
N ALA A 159 -18.45 -9.24 -8.15
CA ALA A 159 -19.54 -8.67 -8.97
C ALA A 159 -19.91 -7.27 -8.50
N LEU A 160 -20.10 -7.09 -7.18
CA LEU A 160 -20.39 -5.80 -6.57
C LEU A 160 -19.26 -4.79 -6.84
N LEU A 161 -18.01 -5.16 -6.58
CA LEU A 161 -16.89 -4.25 -6.81
C LEU A 161 -16.76 -3.82 -8.27
N ARG A 162 -17.07 -4.71 -9.22
CA ARG A 162 -17.11 -4.37 -10.66
C ARG A 162 -18.19 -3.35 -10.98
N ALA A 163 -19.38 -3.52 -10.42
CA ALA A 163 -20.50 -2.59 -10.63
C ALA A 163 -20.15 -1.19 -10.09
N VAL A 164 -19.73 -1.12 -8.82
CA VAL A 164 -19.35 0.16 -8.21
C VAL A 164 -18.16 0.81 -8.92
N ALA A 165 -17.16 0.03 -9.31
CA ALA A 165 -16.00 0.57 -10.03
C ALA A 165 -16.37 1.10 -11.43
N ALA A 166 -17.46 0.68 -12.04
CA ALA A 166 -17.94 1.25 -13.30
C ALA A 166 -18.45 2.69 -13.13
N GLU A 167 -19.02 3.02 -11.97
CA GLU A 167 -19.63 4.32 -11.68
C GLU A 167 -18.67 5.31 -11.01
N LEU A 168 -17.76 4.83 -10.16
CA LEU A 168 -16.79 5.69 -9.46
C LEU A 168 -15.64 6.10 -10.38
N PRO A 169 -15.31 7.40 -10.48
CA PRO A 169 -14.25 7.91 -11.37
C PRO A 169 -12.83 7.70 -10.81
N ALA A 170 -12.61 6.72 -9.94
CA ALA A 170 -11.30 6.46 -9.33
C ALA A 170 -10.45 5.51 -10.21
N PRO A 171 -9.12 5.71 -10.32
CA PRO A 171 -8.20 4.80 -10.99
C PRO A 171 -8.22 3.39 -10.42
N ALA A 172 -8.40 3.26 -9.10
CA ALA A 172 -8.58 1.99 -8.42
C ALA A 172 -9.69 2.08 -7.37
N VAL A 173 -10.42 0.96 -7.17
CA VAL A 173 -11.47 0.84 -6.16
C VAL A 173 -11.23 -0.42 -5.34
N GLY A 174 -11.25 -0.29 -4.02
CA GLY A 174 -11.12 -1.41 -3.09
C GLY A 174 -12.42 -1.70 -2.35
N LEU A 175 -12.73 -2.97 -2.13
CA LEU A 175 -13.75 -3.43 -1.21
C LEU A 175 -13.06 -4.04 0.01
N LEU A 176 -13.28 -3.45 1.16
CA LEU A 176 -12.69 -3.87 2.43
C LEU A 176 -13.77 -4.54 3.29
N GLN A 177 -13.74 -5.84 3.39
CA GLN A 177 -14.61 -6.56 4.31
C GLN A 177 -13.98 -6.50 5.70
N TRP A 178 -14.59 -5.71 6.60
CA TRP A 178 -14.07 -5.41 7.92
C TRP A 178 -14.84 -6.15 9.02
N GLU A 179 -14.14 -6.94 9.80
CA GLU A 179 -14.64 -7.64 10.99
C GLU A 179 -14.18 -6.92 12.25
N GLU A 180 -15.08 -6.13 12.85
CA GLU A 180 -14.77 -5.25 13.97
C GLU A 180 -14.21 -5.99 15.20
N THR A 181 -14.79 -7.14 15.56
CA THR A 181 -14.41 -7.90 16.74
C THR A 181 -12.99 -8.46 16.68
N GLU A 182 -12.52 -8.78 15.48
CA GLU A 182 -11.19 -9.35 15.26
C GLU A 182 -10.18 -8.31 14.78
N GLY A 183 -10.65 -7.09 14.44
CA GLY A 183 -9.82 -6.10 13.77
C GLY A 183 -9.27 -6.60 12.44
N ARG A 184 -10.04 -7.44 11.74
CA ARG A 184 -9.64 -8.14 10.52
C ARG A 184 -10.22 -7.48 9.28
N MET A 185 -9.37 -7.30 8.28
CA MET A 185 -9.73 -6.81 6.97
C MET A 185 -9.41 -7.85 5.89
N THR A 186 -10.37 -8.11 5.02
CA THR A 186 -10.15 -8.89 3.79
C THR A 186 -10.29 -7.94 2.59
N PRO A 187 -9.18 -7.53 1.96
CA PRO A 187 -9.21 -6.54 0.88
C PRO A 187 -9.35 -7.20 -0.49
N LEU A 188 -10.24 -6.64 -1.31
CA LEU A 188 -10.36 -6.90 -2.74
C LEU A 188 -10.15 -5.59 -3.48
N VAL A 189 -9.23 -5.55 -4.43
CA VAL A 189 -8.87 -4.32 -5.17
C VAL A 189 -9.06 -4.53 -6.66
N TYR A 190 -9.74 -3.58 -7.30
CA TYR A 190 -9.87 -3.48 -8.75
C TYR A 190 -9.08 -2.28 -9.26
N VAL A 191 -8.17 -2.52 -10.21
CA VAL A 191 -7.37 -1.49 -10.89
C VAL A 191 -7.92 -1.33 -12.31
N ARG A 192 -8.41 -0.13 -12.64
CA ARG A 192 -9.11 0.16 -13.88
C ARG A 192 -8.24 0.01 -15.11
N GLU A 193 -7.03 0.56 -15.10
CA GLU A 193 -6.12 0.57 -16.24
C GLU A 193 -5.75 -0.85 -16.68
N SER A 194 -5.35 -1.70 -15.76
CA SER A 194 -5.00 -3.10 -16.01
C SER A 194 -6.20 -4.04 -16.08
N ARG A 195 -7.40 -3.58 -15.66
CA ARG A 195 -8.62 -4.39 -15.48
C ARG A 195 -8.41 -5.60 -14.58
N THR A 196 -7.47 -5.49 -13.64
CA THR A 196 -7.16 -6.57 -12.70
C THR A 196 -8.02 -6.46 -11.45
N MET A 197 -8.40 -7.60 -10.90
CA MET A 197 -9.12 -7.73 -9.64
C MET A 197 -8.36 -8.72 -8.76
N ILE A 198 -7.89 -8.24 -7.62
CA ILE A 198 -6.95 -8.98 -6.77
C ILE A 198 -7.45 -9.02 -5.33
N TRP A 199 -7.57 -10.23 -4.77
CA TRP A 199 -7.66 -10.43 -3.33
C TRP A 199 -6.26 -10.29 -2.75
N GLU A 200 -5.98 -9.11 -2.18
CA GLU A 200 -4.65 -8.82 -1.64
C GLU A 200 -4.41 -9.54 -0.30
N THR A 201 -3.17 -9.94 -0.07
CA THR A 201 -2.76 -10.50 1.23
C THR A 201 -2.55 -9.42 2.27
N ALA A 202 -2.11 -8.22 1.85
CA ALA A 202 -2.04 -7.04 2.70
C ALA A 202 -2.18 -5.75 1.87
N CYS A 203 -3.22 -4.97 2.17
CA CYS A 203 -3.52 -3.69 1.53
C CYS A 203 -3.16 -2.53 2.46
N GLY A 204 -2.13 -1.75 2.09
CA GLY A 204 -1.69 -0.59 2.87
C GLY A 204 -2.69 0.56 2.84
N SER A 205 -3.19 0.92 1.65
CA SER A 205 -4.20 1.97 1.47
C SER A 205 -5.54 1.59 2.11
N GLY A 206 -5.96 0.33 2.00
CA GLY A 206 -7.15 -0.16 2.69
C GLY A 206 -7.02 -0.07 4.20
N SER A 207 -5.84 -0.41 4.75
CA SER A 207 -5.57 -0.23 6.19
C SER A 207 -5.66 1.24 6.58
N ALA A 208 -5.07 2.14 5.79
CA ALA A 208 -5.14 3.59 6.02
C ALA A 208 -6.59 4.10 6.00
N ALA A 209 -7.42 3.58 5.07
CA ALA A 209 -8.85 3.91 4.99
C ALA A 209 -9.62 3.46 6.25
N ILE A 210 -9.37 2.25 6.76
CA ILE A 210 -9.96 1.76 8.04
C ILE A 210 -9.54 2.67 9.20
N GLY A 211 -8.24 2.99 9.31
CA GLY A 211 -7.73 3.88 10.36
C GLY A 211 -8.36 5.27 10.31
N ALA A 212 -8.46 5.85 9.12
CA ALA A 212 -9.08 7.15 8.90
C ALA A 212 -10.57 7.16 9.26
N TRP A 213 -11.33 6.19 8.76
CA TRP A 213 -12.74 6.02 9.08
C TRP A 213 -12.98 5.95 10.60
N LYS A 214 -12.24 5.11 11.30
CA LYS A 214 -12.35 4.98 12.77
C LYS A 214 -11.98 6.26 13.50
N ALA A 215 -10.93 6.95 13.08
CA ALA A 215 -10.50 8.19 13.71
C ALA A 215 -11.51 9.33 13.51
N LEU A 216 -12.11 9.43 12.32
CA LEU A 216 -13.18 10.38 12.01
C LEU A 216 -14.43 10.09 12.84
N ALA A 217 -14.86 8.83 12.94
CA ALA A 217 -16.00 8.43 13.77
C ALA A 217 -15.77 8.71 15.26
N ALA A 218 -14.53 8.52 15.75
CA ALA A 218 -14.16 8.79 17.15
C ALA A 218 -13.86 10.28 17.43
N GLY A 219 -13.69 11.11 16.40
CA GLY A 219 -13.33 12.53 16.51
C GLY A 219 -11.95 12.79 17.13
N ARG A 220 -11.03 11.81 17.10
CA ARG A 220 -9.70 11.90 17.75
C ARG A 220 -8.65 11.07 17.03
N SER A 221 -7.38 11.40 17.28
CA SER A 221 -6.23 10.60 16.83
C SER A 221 -6.31 9.19 17.38
N MET A 222 -5.98 8.21 16.56
CA MET A 222 -6.06 6.78 16.91
C MET A 222 -4.85 6.00 16.40
N GLN A 223 -4.62 4.88 17.05
CA GLN A 223 -3.78 3.80 16.53
C GLN A 223 -4.67 2.56 16.35
N VAL A 224 -4.75 2.06 15.13
CA VAL A 224 -5.62 0.95 14.76
C VAL A 224 -4.79 -0.20 14.22
N PRO A 225 -4.74 -1.36 14.89
CA PRO A 225 -4.19 -2.56 14.31
C PRO A 225 -5.16 -3.14 13.27
N VAL A 226 -4.67 -3.45 12.08
CA VAL A 226 -5.43 -4.06 10.99
C VAL A 226 -4.81 -5.41 10.66
N VAL A 227 -5.51 -6.48 11.02
CA VAL A 227 -5.11 -7.86 10.72
C VAL A 227 -5.58 -8.21 9.31
N GLN A 228 -4.70 -8.81 8.52
CA GLN A 228 -4.98 -9.19 7.14
C GLN A 228 -4.40 -10.60 6.86
N PRO A 229 -4.74 -11.26 5.74
CA PRO A 229 -4.22 -12.59 5.46
C PRO A 229 -2.70 -12.72 5.52
N GLY A 230 -1.96 -11.69 5.08
CA GLY A 230 -0.49 -11.67 5.06
C GLY A 230 0.17 -11.22 6.36
N GLY A 231 -0.59 -10.63 7.30
CA GLY A 231 -0.05 -10.15 8.57
C GLY A 231 -0.82 -8.97 9.16
N LYS A 232 -0.15 -8.23 10.02
CA LYS A 232 -0.75 -7.09 10.73
C LYS A 232 -0.03 -5.79 10.36
N LEU A 233 -0.80 -4.80 9.96
CA LEU A 233 -0.37 -3.41 9.82
C LEU A 233 -0.91 -2.59 10.98
N ILE A 234 -0.15 -1.58 11.40
CA ILE A 234 -0.59 -0.61 12.41
C ILE A 234 -0.80 0.72 11.69
N VAL A 235 -1.99 1.27 11.80
CA VAL A 235 -2.33 2.59 11.25
C VAL A 235 -2.35 3.61 12.40
N GLU A 236 -1.56 4.66 12.28
CA GLU A 236 -1.59 5.81 13.16
C GLU A 236 -2.23 6.98 12.42
N THR A 237 -3.26 7.57 12.99
CA THR A 237 -3.93 8.75 12.46
C THR A 237 -3.75 9.94 13.40
N GLU A 238 -3.37 11.07 12.87
CA GLU A 238 -3.36 12.35 13.58
C GLU A 238 -4.56 13.16 13.09
N THR A 239 -5.43 13.56 14.03
CA THR A 239 -6.60 14.39 13.76
C THR A 239 -6.45 15.76 14.41
N ASP A 240 -6.93 16.78 13.73
CA ASP A 240 -7.03 18.15 14.25
C ASP A 240 -8.36 18.75 13.79
N GLN A 241 -9.13 19.29 14.71
CA GLN A 241 -10.46 19.89 14.48
C GLN A 241 -11.39 18.97 13.62
N GLY A 242 -11.41 17.66 13.94
CA GLY A 242 -12.25 16.68 13.24
C GLY A 242 -11.78 16.31 11.83
N ARG A 243 -10.57 16.71 11.42
CA ARG A 243 -9.98 16.37 10.12
C ARG A 243 -8.74 15.52 10.29
N ILE A 244 -8.53 14.55 9.38
CA ILE A 244 -7.28 13.81 9.31
C ILE A 244 -6.17 14.74 8.80
N ARG A 245 -5.10 14.89 9.59
CA ARG A 245 -3.91 15.67 9.21
C ARG A 245 -2.80 14.78 8.66
N ARG A 246 -2.68 13.59 9.22
CA ARG A 246 -1.63 12.66 8.83
C ARG A 246 -2.07 11.23 9.07
N ILE A 247 -1.67 10.34 8.19
CA ILE A 247 -1.82 8.88 8.37
C ILE A 247 -0.45 8.26 8.18
N ARG A 248 -0.08 7.37 9.10
CA ARG A 248 1.15 6.57 8.99
C ARG A 248 0.80 5.11 9.07
N LEU A 249 1.49 4.34 8.27
CA LEU A 249 1.38 2.90 8.23
C LEU A 249 2.67 2.28 8.76
N THR A 250 2.57 1.36 9.69
CA THR A 250 3.72 0.60 10.22
C THR A 250 3.52 -0.89 9.95
N GLY A 251 4.55 -1.55 9.43
CA GLY A 251 4.54 -2.97 9.12
C GLY A 251 5.90 -3.62 9.27
N THR A 252 5.92 -4.95 9.27
CA THR A 252 7.15 -5.75 9.27
C THR A 252 7.61 -6.03 7.85
N ILE A 253 8.92 -6.11 7.63
CA ILE A 253 9.50 -6.34 6.31
C ILE A 253 10.52 -7.46 6.39
N ARG A 254 10.48 -8.37 5.42
CA ARG A 254 11.54 -9.34 5.17
C ARG A 254 12.11 -9.08 3.78
N ILE A 255 13.43 -9.13 3.68
CA ILE A 255 14.16 -8.93 2.42
C ILE A 255 14.77 -10.26 2.03
N GLY A 256 14.46 -10.71 0.82
CA GLY A 256 15.01 -11.93 0.25
C GLY A 256 16.38 -11.72 -0.40
N GLU A 257 16.88 -12.74 -1.05
CA GLU A 257 18.11 -12.68 -1.81
C GLU A 257 17.93 -11.95 -3.14
N THR A 258 19.00 -11.30 -3.61
CA THR A 258 19.04 -10.74 -4.96
C THR A 258 19.12 -11.89 -5.97
N LYS A 259 18.26 -11.83 -6.96
CA LYS A 259 18.15 -12.80 -8.06
C LYS A 259 18.31 -12.11 -9.41
N THR A 260 18.51 -12.91 -10.44
CA THR A 260 18.61 -12.46 -11.82
C THR A 260 17.49 -13.06 -12.66
N LEU A 261 16.90 -12.22 -13.53
CA LEU A 261 15.93 -12.60 -14.54
C LEU A 261 16.64 -12.90 -15.86
#